data_ed865dec9158b319a1c8349c5b3c9430
#
_entry.id   ed865dec9158b319a1c8349c5b3c9430
#
_cell.length_a   1.000
_cell.length_b   1.000
_cell.length_c   1.000
_cell.angle_alpha   90.00
_cell.angle_beta   90.00
_cell.angle_gamma   90.00
#
_symmetry.space_group_name_H-M   'P 1'
#
loop_
_entity.id
_entity.type
_entity.pdbx_description
1 polymer ?
#
loop_
_entity_poly.entity_id
_entity_poly.type
_entity_poly.pdbx_seq_one_letter_code
_entity_poly.pdbx_strand_id
1 'polypeptide(L)'
;KHKLFLMIRRPPRSTLSIDRRQRQMCIRDRTWLGGDVALVRSMPNTPALIQSAASVLYATPQVNASQREKAESLLRAVGLTQWVDDEALMDAVTALSGSGPAYFFLVMEAMEDAAKTLGLPEETARLLTLQTAFGAARMALESSDSSATLRSKVTSPGGTTERAVAVLEEGGIRALFQRTLAAARDRSIEISTDLGAR
;
A
#
# COMPACT_ATOMS: atom_id res chain seq x y z
N LYS A 1 30.33 -18.29 4.02
CA LYS A 1 29.45 -17.26 4.68
C LYS A 1 28.55 -16.69 3.59
N HIS A 2 27.32 -17.19 3.48
CA HIS A 2 26.34 -16.67 2.52
C HIS A 2 25.84 -15.31 3.01
N LYS A 3 26.08 -14.26 2.22
CA LYS A 3 25.57 -12.93 2.48
C LYS A 3 24.08 -12.89 2.15
N LEU A 4 23.25 -12.34 3.06
CA LEU A 4 21.86 -12.01 2.80
C LEU A 4 21.79 -10.61 2.22
N PHE A 5 21.09 -10.44 1.11
CA PHE A 5 20.80 -9.14 0.53
C PHE A 5 19.34 -8.78 0.79
N LEU A 6 19.11 -7.71 1.55
CA LEU A 6 17.79 -7.13 1.76
C LEU A 6 17.63 -5.92 0.83
N MET A 7 16.72 -6.03 -0.12
CA MET A 7 16.43 -4.95 -1.05
C MET A 7 15.17 -4.21 -0.62
N ILE A 8 15.37 -3.02 -0.08
CA ILE A 8 14.31 -2.14 0.40
C ILE A 8 14.03 -1.09 -0.66
N ARG A 9 12.83 -1.07 -1.19
CA ARG A 9 12.33 0.03 -1.99
C ARG A 9 12.01 1.19 -1.05
N ARG A 10 12.84 2.24 -1.05
CA ARG A 10 12.57 3.43 -0.22
C ARG A 10 11.29 4.11 -0.67
N PRO A 11 10.39 4.49 0.26
CA PRO A 11 9.30 5.41 -0.05
C PRO A 11 9.89 6.74 -0.56
N PRO A 12 9.24 7.44 -1.50
CA PRO A 12 9.75 8.70 -2.03
C PRO A 12 9.87 9.73 -0.91
N ARG A 13 11.07 10.26 -0.71
CA ARG A 13 11.28 11.47 0.08
C ARG A 13 11.01 12.65 -0.85
N SER A 14 9.97 13.42 -0.56
CA SER A 14 9.59 14.67 -1.23
C SER A 14 9.11 14.57 -2.70
N THR A 15 8.29 15.51 -3.08
CA THR A 15 7.59 15.73 -4.35
C THR A 15 8.48 16.04 -5.55
N LEU A 16 9.80 15.93 -5.45
CA LEU A 16 10.73 16.22 -6.52
C LEU A 16 11.47 14.96 -6.95
N SER A 17 11.13 14.49 -8.15
CA SER A 17 11.77 13.42 -8.91
C SER A 17 11.96 12.10 -8.14
N ILE A 18 10.95 11.24 -8.23
CA ILE A 18 11.12 9.81 -7.95
C ILE A 18 12.27 9.33 -8.84
N ASP A 19 13.42 9.09 -8.23
CA ASP A 19 14.58 8.61 -8.95
C ASP A 19 14.23 7.24 -9.56
N ARG A 20 14.02 7.22 -10.88
CA ARG A 20 13.75 6.01 -11.66
C ARG A 20 14.80 4.92 -11.44
N ARG A 21 15.97 5.28 -10.95
CA ARG A 21 17.10 4.38 -10.68
C ARG A 21 16.83 3.37 -9.56
N GLN A 22 15.93 3.65 -8.62
CA GLN A 22 15.64 2.73 -7.49
C GLN A 22 14.86 1.48 -7.93
N ARG A 23 14.07 1.54 -9.01
CA ARG A 23 13.40 0.34 -9.58
C ARG A 23 14.35 -0.54 -10.41
N GLN A 24 15.37 0.04 -11.02
CA GLN A 24 16.38 -0.68 -11.78
C GLN A 24 17.20 -1.64 -10.92
N MET A 25 17.34 -1.35 -9.62
CA MET A 25 18.13 -2.16 -8.71
C MET A 25 17.65 -3.62 -8.64
N CYS A 26 16.35 -3.91 -8.58
CA CYS A 26 15.88 -5.26 -8.27
C CYS A 26 16.17 -6.34 -9.35
N ILE A 27 16.05 -6.02 -10.64
CA ILE A 27 16.31 -7.00 -11.71
C ILE A 27 17.80 -7.03 -12.09
N ARG A 28 18.44 -5.87 -12.18
CA ARG A 28 19.89 -5.76 -12.42
C ARG A 28 20.73 -6.36 -11.29
N ASP A 29 20.29 -6.23 -10.05
CA ASP A 29 21.06 -6.72 -8.91
C ASP A 29 21.16 -8.25 -8.89
N ARG A 30 20.14 -8.99 -9.37
CA ARG A 30 20.27 -10.43 -9.56
C ARG A 30 21.34 -10.76 -10.60
N THR A 31 21.33 -10.07 -11.73
CA THR A 31 22.30 -10.25 -12.80
C THR A 31 23.71 -9.86 -12.34
N TRP A 32 23.84 -8.77 -11.60
CA TRP A 32 25.12 -8.29 -11.06
C TRP A 32 25.65 -9.14 -9.91
N LEU A 33 24.74 -9.74 -9.12
CA LEU A 33 25.10 -10.60 -7.99
C LEU A 33 25.41 -12.05 -8.42
N GLY A 34 25.30 -12.37 -9.72
CA GLY A 34 25.67 -13.69 -10.24
C GLY A 34 24.55 -14.73 -10.24
N GLY A 35 23.29 -14.31 -10.19
CA GLY A 35 22.12 -15.15 -10.46
C GLY A 35 21.55 -15.91 -9.24
N ASP A 36 22.31 -16.77 -8.61
CA ASP A 36 21.85 -17.68 -7.55
C ASP A 36 22.20 -17.17 -6.14
N VAL A 37 21.60 -16.06 -5.75
CA VAL A 37 21.85 -15.43 -4.44
C VAL A 37 20.63 -15.48 -3.53
N ALA A 38 20.88 -15.55 -2.22
CA ALA A 38 19.84 -15.40 -1.19
C ALA A 38 19.39 -13.92 -1.15
N LEU A 39 18.26 -13.63 -1.79
CA LEU A 39 17.71 -12.29 -1.94
C LEU A 39 16.31 -12.20 -1.32
N VAL A 40 16.09 -11.17 -0.50
CA VAL A 40 14.75 -10.78 -0.06
C VAL A 40 14.39 -9.43 -0.69
N ARG A 41 13.33 -9.43 -1.49
CA ARG A 41 12.71 -8.23 -2.05
C ARG A 41 11.65 -7.72 -1.08
N SER A 42 11.60 -6.42 -0.84
CA SER A 42 10.58 -5.82 0.03
C SER A 42 9.92 -4.61 -0.62
N MET A 43 8.65 -4.43 -0.31
CA MET A 43 7.84 -3.30 -0.73
C MET A 43 7.16 -2.66 0.49
N PRO A 44 7.85 -1.74 1.19
CA PRO A 44 7.24 -0.90 2.22
C PRO A 44 6.45 0.25 1.56
N ASN A 45 5.70 0.99 2.38
CA ASN A 45 5.03 2.22 1.97
C ASN A 45 5.40 3.43 2.84
N THR A 46 4.95 4.62 2.47
CA THR A 46 5.32 5.87 3.14
C THR A 46 4.96 5.95 4.63
N PRO A 47 3.89 5.31 5.15
CA PRO A 47 3.62 5.26 6.60
C PRO A 47 4.74 4.63 7.45
N ALA A 48 5.77 4.03 6.85
CA ALA A 48 6.98 3.61 7.56
C ALA A 48 7.64 4.76 8.36
N LEU A 49 7.48 5.99 7.90
CA LEU A 49 8.02 7.18 8.58
C LEU A 49 7.43 7.39 9.99
N ILE A 50 6.25 6.84 10.24
CA ILE A 50 5.53 6.91 11.50
C ILE A 50 5.25 5.53 12.10
N GLN A 51 6.05 4.51 11.73
CA GLN A 51 5.96 3.14 12.21
C GLN A 51 4.60 2.46 11.95
N SER A 52 3.92 2.84 10.88
CA SER A 52 2.61 2.31 10.46
C SER A 52 2.64 1.77 9.03
N ALA A 53 3.78 1.23 8.61
CA ALA A 53 3.93 0.67 7.27
C ALA A 53 3.11 -0.61 7.07
N ALA A 54 2.71 -0.83 5.82
CA ALA A 54 2.41 -2.15 5.29
C ALA A 54 3.58 -2.57 4.39
N SER A 55 4.36 -3.54 4.84
CA SER A 55 5.53 -4.04 4.11
C SER A 55 5.29 -5.46 3.63
N VAL A 56 5.48 -5.71 2.34
CA VAL A 56 5.42 -7.07 1.79
C VAL A 56 6.81 -7.52 1.38
N LEU A 57 7.11 -8.80 1.66
CA LEU A 57 8.39 -9.42 1.36
C LEU A 57 8.19 -10.61 0.41
N TYR A 58 9.15 -10.80 -0.47
CA TYR A 58 9.34 -12.01 -1.27
C TYR A 58 10.77 -12.50 -1.08
N ALA A 59 10.96 -13.81 -0.96
CA ALA A 59 12.27 -14.44 -0.80
C ALA A 59 12.58 -15.38 -1.96
N THR A 60 13.80 -15.30 -2.50
CA THR A 60 14.28 -16.31 -3.46
C THR A 60 14.43 -17.67 -2.76
N PRO A 61 14.42 -18.81 -3.51
CA PRO A 61 14.56 -20.15 -2.93
C PRO A 61 15.83 -20.36 -2.09
N GLN A 62 16.87 -19.58 -2.34
CA GLN A 62 18.17 -19.66 -1.63
C GLN A 62 18.12 -19.04 -0.23
N VAL A 63 17.05 -18.33 0.12
CA VAL A 63 16.88 -17.69 1.44
C VAL A 63 16.43 -18.71 2.45
N ASN A 64 17.25 -18.95 3.48
CA ASN A 64 16.90 -19.85 4.58
C ASN A 64 16.00 -19.18 5.65
N ALA A 65 15.47 -19.98 6.57
CA ALA A 65 14.56 -19.52 7.62
C ALA A 65 15.15 -18.39 8.49
N SER A 66 16.42 -18.50 8.91
CA SER A 66 17.08 -17.48 9.72
C SER A 66 17.25 -16.16 8.96
N GLN A 67 17.46 -16.22 7.65
CA GLN A 67 17.55 -15.03 6.81
C GLN A 67 16.18 -14.37 6.60
N ARG A 68 15.10 -15.18 6.43
CA ARG A 68 13.72 -14.67 6.39
C ARG A 68 13.38 -13.94 7.68
N GLU A 69 13.65 -14.55 8.83
CA GLU A 69 13.38 -13.96 10.14
C GLU A 69 14.11 -12.63 10.34
N LYS A 70 15.38 -12.55 9.95
CA LYS A 70 16.15 -11.30 10.00
C LYS A 70 15.57 -10.20 9.12
N ALA A 71 15.19 -10.52 7.89
CA ALA A 71 14.59 -9.56 6.98
C ALA A 71 13.23 -9.04 7.51
N GLU A 72 12.42 -9.96 8.03
CA GLU A 72 11.12 -9.64 8.64
C GLU A 72 11.27 -8.77 9.88
N SER A 73 12.18 -9.10 10.78
CA SER A 73 12.46 -8.35 12.00
C SER A 73 12.85 -6.89 11.71
N LEU A 74 13.64 -6.64 10.66
CA LEU A 74 14.01 -5.29 10.26
C LEU A 74 12.80 -4.45 9.80
N LEU A 75 11.85 -5.06 9.10
CA LEU A 75 10.69 -4.34 8.59
C LEU A 75 9.54 -4.26 9.59
N ARG A 76 9.44 -5.21 10.51
CA ARG A 76 8.51 -5.13 11.66
C ARG A 76 8.76 -3.92 12.56
N ALA A 77 9.97 -3.42 12.60
CA ALA A 77 10.31 -2.20 13.36
C ALA A 77 9.57 -0.96 12.83
N VAL A 78 9.06 -0.99 11.59
CA VAL A 78 8.38 0.14 10.96
C VAL A 78 6.91 -0.13 10.61
N GLY A 79 6.37 -1.30 10.97
CA GLY A 79 4.96 -1.65 10.77
C GLY A 79 4.69 -3.12 10.54
N LEU A 80 3.54 -3.41 9.91
CA LEU A 80 3.10 -4.75 9.55
C LEU A 80 3.98 -5.33 8.44
N THR A 81 4.29 -6.63 8.54
CA THR A 81 4.96 -7.38 7.48
C THR A 81 4.12 -8.56 7.01
N GLN A 82 4.13 -8.83 5.71
CA GLN A 82 3.51 -9.98 5.08
C GLN A 82 4.47 -10.59 4.04
N TRP A 83 4.37 -11.90 3.83
CA TRP A 83 5.14 -12.60 2.82
C TRP A 83 4.24 -12.98 1.63
N VAL A 84 4.82 -12.94 0.44
CA VAL A 84 4.23 -13.53 -0.78
C VAL A 84 5.18 -14.60 -1.31
N ASP A 85 4.61 -15.65 -1.88
CA ASP A 85 5.38 -16.79 -2.40
C ASP A 85 5.71 -16.64 -3.90
N ASP A 86 5.03 -15.73 -4.59
CA ASP A 86 5.27 -15.41 -5.99
C ASP A 86 5.74 -13.96 -6.14
N GLU A 87 6.90 -13.77 -6.77
CA GLU A 87 7.44 -12.45 -7.04
C GLU A 87 6.55 -11.60 -7.97
N ALA A 88 5.80 -12.22 -8.86
CA ALA A 88 4.87 -11.52 -9.76
C ALA A 88 3.78 -10.76 -8.99
N LEU A 89 3.45 -11.18 -7.77
CA LEU A 89 2.50 -10.48 -6.89
C LEU A 89 3.02 -9.12 -6.40
N MET A 90 4.33 -8.86 -6.48
CA MET A 90 4.92 -7.61 -6.00
C MET A 90 4.44 -6.37 -6.77
N ASP A 91 3.98 -6.52 -8.01
CA ASP A 91 3.38 -5.42 -8.77
C ASP A 91 1.96 -5.11 -8.28
N ALA A 92 1.17 -6.12 -7.93
CA ALA A 92 -0.12 -5.95 -7.27
C ALA A 92 0.04 -5.34 -5.85
N VAL A 93 1.06 -5.77 -5.11
CA VAL A 93 1.44 -5.17 -3.83
C VAL A 93 1.78 -3.69 -3.99
N THR A 94 2.55 -3.35 -5.03
CA THR A 94 2.88 -1.95 -5.34
C THR A 94 1.62 -1.13 -5.61
N ALA A 95 0.67 -1.67 -6.37
CA ALA A 95 -0.60 -1.02 -6.66
C ALA A 95 -1.45 -0.83 -5.38
N LEU A 96 -1.55 -1.86 -4.53
CA LEU A 96 -2.42 -1.81 -3.35
C LEU A 96 -1.81 -1.00 -2.21
N SER A 97 -0.61 -1.36 -1.74
CA SER A 97 -0.02 -0.78 -0.53
C SER A 97 1.04 0.28 -0.83
N GLY A 98 1.82 0.12 -1.88
CA GLY A 98 2.85 1.09 -2.25
C GLY A 98 2.26 2.42 -2.70
N SER A 99 1.25 2.39 -3.55
CA SER A 99 0.51 3.57 -4.05
C SER A 99 -0.69 3.92 -3.16
N GLY A 100 -1.15 2.99 -2.34
CA GLY A 100 -2.36 3.09 -1.51
C GLY A 100 -2.48 4.36 -0.68
N PRO A 101 -1.43 4.86 -0.01
CA PRO A 101 -1.52 6.10 0.75
C PRO A 101 -2.04 7.28 -0.06
N ALA A 102 -1.66 7.38 -1.35
CA ALA A 102 -2.14 8.45 -2.23
C ALA A 102 -3.66 8.36 -2.49
N TYR A 103 -4.20 7.15 -2.57
CA TYR A 103 -5.64 6.97 -2.77
C TYR A 103 -6.44 7.43 -1.54
N PHE A 104 -5.95 7.08 -0.35
CA PHE A 104 -6.56 7.53 0.90
C PHE A 104 -6.47 9.05 1.06
N PHE A 105 -5.33 9.66 0.72
CA PHE A 105 -5.21 11.13 0.75
C PHE A 105 -6.17 11.80 -0.22
N LEU A 106 -6.36 11.28 -1.43
CA LEU A 106 -7.33 11.79 -2.38
C LEU A 106 -8.78 11.67 -1.86
N VAL A 107 -9.12 10.54 -1.23
CA VAL A 107 -10.44 10.37 -0.61
C VAL A 107 -10.63 11.35 0.54
N MET A 108 -9.62 11.54 1.40
CA MET A 108 -9.67 12.51 2.49
C MET A 108 -9.85 13.94 1.95
N GLU A 109 -9.09 14.35 0.95
CA GLU A 109 -9.21 15.65 0.28
C GLU A 109 -10.62 15.87 -0.25
N ALA A 110 -11.19 14.89 -0.97
CA ALA A 110 -12.54 14.97 -1.50
C ALA A 110 -13.61 15.07 -0.40
N MET A 111 -13.42 14.37 0.72
CA MET A 111 -14.32 14.46 1.88
C MET A 111 -14.23 15.82 2.57
N GLU A 112 -13.03 16.37 2.75
CA GLU A 112 -12.80 17.70 3.32
C GLU A 112 -13.48 18.78 2.48
N ASP A 113 -13.32 18.73 1.15
CA ASP A 113 -13.95 19.69 0.23
C ASP A 113 -15.48 19.59 0.24
N ALA A 114 -16.01 18.38 0.23
CA ALA A 114 -17.46 18.16 0.35
C ALA A 114 -18.01 18.68 1.68
N ALA A 115 -17.31 18.45 2.79
CA ALA A 115 -17.71 18.91 4.10
C ALA A 115 -17.74 20.46 4.20
N LYS A 116 -16.76 21.13 3.57
CA LYS A 116 -16.75 22.60 3.47
C LYS A 116 -17.94 23.11 2.66
N THR A 117 -18.29 22.44 1.57
CA THR A 117 -19.48 22.78 0.76
C THR A 117 -20.79 22.62 1.54
N LEU A 118 -20.81 21.72 2.54
CA LEU A 118 -21.93 21.55 3.47
C LEU A 118 -21.92 22.58 4.62
N GLY A 119 -20.95 23.50 4.66
CA GLY A 119 -20.88 24.59 5.63
C GLY A 119 -20.00 24.31 6.85
N LEU A 120 -19.25 23.21 6.89
CA LEU A 120 -18.30 23.01 7.98
C LEU A 120 -17.08 23.94 7.83
N PRO A 121 -16.58 24.53 8.94
CA PRO A 121 -15.30 25.23 8.92
C PRO A 121 -14.16 24.30 8.45
N GLU A 122 -13.20 24.83 7.71
CA GLU A 122 -12.11 24.06 7.12
C GLU A 122 -11.35 23.20 8.13
N GLU A 123 -10.96 23.77 9.25
CA GLU A 123 -10.26 23.05 10.32
C GLU A 123 -11.10 21.89 10.88
N THR A 124 -12.40 22.13 11.10
CA THR A 124 -13.33 21.10 11.58
C THR A 124 -13.49 19.98 10.54
N ALA A 125 -13.70 20.32 9.26
CA ALA A 125 -13.80 19.36 8.17
C ALA A 125 -12.55 18.46 8.10
N ARG A 126 -11.37 19.06 8.16
CA ARG A 126 -10.10 18.36 8.16
C ARG A 126 -9.94 17.41 9.36
N LEU A 127 -10.13 17.91 10.59
CA LEU A 127 -9.94 17.09 11.79
C LEU A 127 -10.93 15.91 11.84
N LEU A 128 -12.19 16.13 11.50
CA LEU A 128 -13.20 15.08 11.47
C LEU A 128 -12.89 14.03 10.41
N THR A 129 -12.48 14.44 9.21
CA THR A 129 -12.10 13.51 8.14
C THR A 129 -10.94 12.62 8.57
N LEU A 130 -9.85 13.22 9.08
CA LEU A 130 -8.67 12.48 9.50
C LEU A 130 -8.98 11.51 10.64
N GLN A 131 -9.71 11.97 11.67
CA GLN A 131 -10.03 11.13 12.81
C GLN A 131 -11.00 10.00 12.44
N THR A 132 -11.94 10.24 11.53
CA THR A 132 -12.87 9.21 11.05
C THR A 132 -12.12 8.14 10.24
N ALA A 133 -11.24 8.54 9.33
CA ALA A 133 -10.45 7.60 8.54
C ALA A 133 -9.52 6.75 9.43
N PHE A 134 -8.84 7.37 10.39
CA PHE A 134 -8.00 6.68 11.37
C PHE A 134 -8.80 5.69 12.22
N GLY A 135 -9.95 6.12 12.75
CA GLY A 135 -10.81 5.27 13.57
C GLY A 135 -11.37 4.07 12.82
N ALA A 136 -11.83 4.27 11.58
CA ALA A 136 -12.33 3.20 10.74
C ALA A 136 -11.23 2.18 10.39
N ALA A 137 -10.03 2.64 10.02
CA ALA A 137 -8.89 1.77 9.72
C ALA A 137 -8.47 0.98 10.96
N ARG A 138 -8.40 1.63 12.13
CA ARG A 138 -8.05 0.98 13.39
C ARG A 138 -9.08 -0.08 13.78
N MET A 139 -10.36 0.21 13.67
CA MET A 139 -11.42 -0.77 13.94
C MET A 139 -11.28 -1.99 13.01
N ALA A 140 -10.97 -1.79 11.74
CA ALA A 140 -10.78 -2.90 10.80
C ALA A 140 -9.55 -3.74 11.11
N LEU A 141 -8.47 -3.16 11.62
CA LEU A 141 -7.26 -3.87 12.03
C LEU A 141 -7.44 -4.68 13.33
N GLU A 142 -8.23 -4.17 14.27
CA GLU A 142 -8.47 -4.79 15.57
C GLU A 142 -9.62 -5.82 15.55
N SER A 143 -10.44 -5.82 14.50
CA SER A 143 -11.60 -6.71 14.35
C SER A 143 -11.26 -7.96 13.54
N SER A 144 -11.92 -9.06 13.87
CA SER A 144 -11.96 -10.26 13.02
C SER A 144 -13.02 -10.20 11.91
N ASP A 145 -13.88 -9.18 11.92
CA ASP A 145 -14.92 -8.98 10.91
C ASP A 145 -14.32 -8.51 9.57
N SER A 146 -14.94 -8.91 8.48
CA SER A 146 -14.61 -8.35 7.17
C SER A 146 -15.01 -6.87 7.08
N SER A 147 -14.35 -6.10 6.22
CA SER A 147 -14.72 -4.71 5.93
C SER A 147 -16.19 -4.58 5.50
N ALA A 148 -16.75 -5.58 4.80
CA ALA A 148 -18.16 -5.61 4.42
C ALA A 148 -19.06 -5.74 5.64
N THR A 149 -18.70 -6.59 6.60
CA THR A 149 -19.44 -6.76 7.86
C THR A 149 -19.37 -5.49 8.72
N LEU A 150 -18.17 -4.90 8.85
CA LEU A 150 -18.01 -3.64 9.59
C LEU A 150 -18.84 -2.52 8.98
N ARG A 151 -18.83 -2.39 7.65
CA ARG A 151 -19.69 -1.43 6.94
C ARG A 151 -21.18 -1.65 7.27
N SER A 152 -21.65 -2.91 7.20
CA SER A 152 -23.03 -3.26 7.51
C SER A 152 -23.41 -2.87 8.95
N LYS A 153 -22.53 -3.09 9.93
CA LYS A 153 -22.76 -2.75 11.34
C LYS A 153 -22.95 -1.26 11.60
N VAL A 154 -22.40 -0.39 10.76
CA VAL A 154 -22.53 1.07 10.86
C VAL A 154 -23.53 1.65 9.86
N THR A 155 -24.30 0.79 9.17
CA THR A 155 -25.29 1.19 8.14
C THR A 155 -26.68 0.77 8.61
N SER A 156 -27.34 1.65 9.35
CA SER A 156 -28.72 1.39 9.81
C SER A 156 -29.73 1.53 8.66
N PRO A 157 -30.74 0.65 8.58
CA PRO A 157 -31.82 0.78 7.59
C PRO A 157 -32.51 2.14 7.67
N GLY A 158 -32.73 2.81 6.55
CA GLY A 158 -33.31 4.15 6.46
C GLY A 158 -32.43 5.29 6.99
N GLY A 159 -31.19 4.99 7.40
CA GLY A 159 -30.26 5.96 7.97
C GLY A 159 -29.49 6.77 6.92
N THR A 160 -28.81 7.81 7.40
CA THR A 160 -27.95 8.69 6.58
C THR A 160 -26.81 7.91 5.92
N THR A 161 -26.24 6.94 6.65
CA THR A 161 -25.15 6.10 6.16
C THR A 161 -25.59 5.23 4.99
N GLU A 162 -26.78 4.62 5.06
CA GLU A 162 -27.33 3.82 3.96
C GLU A 162 -27.46 4.66 2.71
N ARG A 163 -28.05 5.87 2.81
CA ARG A 163 -28.21 6.76 1.65
C ARG A 163 -26.87 7.19 1.07
N ALA A 164 -25.90 7.52 1.90
CA ALA A 164 -24.57 7.92 1.46
C ALA A 164 -23.81 6.76 0.76
N VAL A 165 -23.87 5.56 1.34
CA VAL A 165 -23.27 4.35 0.74
C VAL A 165 -23.92 4.02 -0.61
N ALA A 166 -25.24 4.17 -0.72
CA ALA A 166 -25.95 3.96 -2.00
C ALA A 166 -25.40 4.87 -3.11
N VAL A 167 -25.17 6.16 -2.82
CA VAL A 167 -24.57 7.10 -3.79
C VAL A 167 -23.19 6.65 -4.26
N LEU A 168 -22.35 6.16 -3.34
CA LEU A 168 -21.02 5.65 -3.70
C LEU A 168 -21.09 4.38 -4.57
N GLU A 169 -21.99 3.46 -4.25
CA GLU A 169 -22.19 2.22 -5.03
C GLU A 169 -22.79 2.54 -6.42
N GLU A 170 -23.80 3.41 -6.51
CA GLU A 170 -24.39 3.90 -7.77
C GLU A 170 -23.32 4.64 -8.61
N GLY A 171 -22.42 5.37 -7.98
CA GLY A 171 -21.27 6.02 -8.61
C GLY A 171 -20.20 5.03 -9.09
N GLY A 172 -20.35 3.73 -8.81
CA GLY A 172 -19.45 2.69 -9.31
C GLY A 172 -18.10 2.63 -8.63
N ILE A 173 -18.03 2.97 -7.35
CA ILE A 173 -16.79 3.01 -6.56
C ILE A 173 -15.96 1.72 -6.69
N ARG A 174 -16.62 0.55 -6.74
CA ARG A 174 -15.93 -0.74 -6.85
C ARG A 174 -15.22 -0.90 -8.20
N ALA A 175 -15.92 -0.58 -9.29
CA ALA A 175 -15.33 -0.61 -10.63
C ALA A 175 -14.22 0.43 -10.79
N LEU A 176 -14.36 1.59 -10.14
CA LEU A 176 -13.31 2.61 -10.13
C LEU A 176 -12.05 2.10 -9.45
N PHE A 177 -12.14 1.51 -8.25
CA PHE A 177 -10.98 0.94 -7.56
C PHE A 177 -10.36 -0.24 -8.32
N GLN A 178 -11.16 -1.10 -8.97
CA GLN A 178 -10.61 -2.15 -9.83
C GLN A 178 -9.74 -1.58 -10.94
N ARG A 179 -10.23 -0.56 -11.67
CA ARG A 179 -9.46 0.11 -12.73
C ARG A 179 -8.23 0.84 -12.18
N THR A 180 -8.36 1.49 -11.03
CA THR A 180 -7.25 2.23 -10.38
C THR A 180 -6.10 1.29 -10.03
N LEU A 181 -6.39 0.17 -9.37
CA LEU A 181 -5.37 -0.80 -8.99
C LEU A 181 -4.76 -1.52 -10.21
N ALA A 182 -5.59 -1.84 -11.22
CA ALA A 182 -5.11 -2.40 -12.48
C ALA A 182 -4.12 -1.45 -13.18
N ALA A 183 -4.48 -0.18 -13.33
CA ALA A 183 -3.62 0.82 -13.96
C ALA A 183 -2.28 1.00 -13.20
N ALA A 184 -2.31 0.99 -11.86
CA ALA A 184 -1.10 1.10 -11.05
C ALA A 184 -0.22 -0.15 -11.16
N ARG A 185 -0.82 -1.36 -11.18
CA ARG A 185 -0.10 -2.63 -11.41
C ARG A 185 0.54 -2.64 -12.80
N ASP A 186 -0.22 -2.33 -13.83
CA ASP A 186 0.25 -2.39 -15.21
C ASP A 186 1.40 -1.39 -15.42
N ARG A 187 1.28 -0.20 -14.85
CA ARG A 187 2.39 0.76 -14.84
C ARG A 187 3.61 0.26 -14.06
N SER A 188 3.41 -0.52 -13.00
CA SER A 188 4.52 -1.15 -12.26
C SER A 188 5.25 -2.16 -13.14
N ILE A 189 4.52 -2.97 -13.91
CA ILE A 189 5.06 -3.95 -14.86
C ILE A 189 5.82 -3.25 -16.00
N GLU A 190 5.21 -2.25 -16.65
CA GLU A 190 5.85 -1.45 -17.71
C GLU A 190 7.21 -0.90 -17.26
N ILE A 191 7.23 -0.25 -16.09
CA ILE A 191 8.47 0.31 -15.55
C ILE A 191 9.51 -0.79 -15.28
N SER A 192 9.10 -1.96 -14.86
CA SER A 192 10.00 -3.10 -14.63
C SER A 192 10.58 -3.62 -15.95
N THR A 193 9.77 -3.67 -17.00
CA THR A 193 10.17 -4.13 -18.35
C THR A 193 11.09 -3.14 -19.04
N ASP A 194 10.74 -1.85 -19.06
CA ASP A 194 11.56 -0.79 -19.66
C ASP A 194 12.96 -0.72 -19.06
N LEU A 195 13.09 -1.11 -17.81
CA LEU A 195 14.34 -1.06 -17.05
C LEU A 195 15.16 -2.37 -17.20
N GLY A 196 14.50 -3.49 -17.52
CA GLY A 196 15.15 -4.76 -17.85
C GLY A 196 15.74 -4.79 -19.25
N ALA A 197 15.24 -3.94 -20.16
CA ALA A 197 15.67 -3.84 -21.56
C ALA A 197 16.88 -2.91 -21.78
N ARG A 198 17.38 -2.24 -20.76
CA ARG A 198 18.57 -1.35 -20.79
C ARG A 198 19.73 -1.95 -20.02
#